data_8751173c62c096c9b1769874f1a2d082
#
_entry.id   8751173c62c096c9b1769874f1a2d082
#
_cell.length_a   1.000
_cell.length_b   1.000
_cell.length_c   1.000
_cell.angle_alpha   90.00
_cell.angle_beta   90.00
_cell.angle_gamma   90.00
#
_symmetry.space_group_name_H-M   'P 1'
#
loop_
_entity.id
_entity.type
_entity.pdbx_description
1 polymer ?
#
loop_
_entity_poly.entity_id
_entity_poly.type
_entity_poly.pdbx_seq_one_letter_code
_entity_poly.pdbx_strand_id
1 'polypeptide(L)'
;YEKAEKPFLHPYQTAAIFCEGEEIGYLGKVKYEIMKDEAMREDAYVLEISMKALEKWYGKAPVFEPLPKFAEEKRDLALVMDKDITCGQVEDCIREACAFVKEVTLFDVYEGKQIAEDKKSMAFTVTFATPKEEAFGADTVDGYVKKILKQLGKTYGIELRS
;
A
#
# COMPACT_ATOMS: atom_id res chain seq x y z
N TYR A 1 0.80 7.99 1.05
CA TYR A 1 -0.16 8.70 1.91
C TYR A 1 0.28 8.60 3.36
N GLU A 2 0.13 9.69 4.12
CA GLU A 2 0.40 9.71 5.56
C GLU A 2 -0.80 10.30 6.29
N LYS A 3 -0.95 9.96 7.60
CA LYS A 3 -2.00 10.54 8.43
C LYS A 3 -1.82 12.05 8.51
N ALA A 4 -2.90 12.82 8.28
CA ALA A 4 -2.90 14.27 8.39
C ALA A 4 -4.07 14.76 9.23
N GLU A 5 -3.97 16.02 9.69
CA GLU A 5 -5.02 16.69 10.43
C GLU A 5 -5.34 18.03 9.75
N LYS A 6 -6.61 18.24 9.46
CA LYS A 6 -7.14 19.53 8.95
C LYS A 6 -8.35 19.92 9.79
N PRO A 7 -8.51 21.20 10.15
CA PRO A 7 -9.58 21.64 11.07
C PRO A 7 -11.00 21.29 10.64
N PHE A 8 -11.21 21.17 9.33
CA PHE A 8 -12.50 20.92 8.68
C PHE A 8 -12.69 19.48 8.22
N LEU A 9 -11.67 18.60 8.37
CA LEU A 9 -11.75 17.19 7.98
C LEU A 9 -11.83 16.26 9.19
N HIS A 10 -12.36 15.08 8.95
CA HIS A 10 -12.53 14.05 9.95
C HIS A 10 -11.17 13.52 10.46
N PRO A 11 -10.93 13.46 11.78
CA PRO A 11 -9.61 13.19 12.36
C PRO A 11 -9.01 11.82 12.01
N TYR A 12 -9.87 10.85 11.66
CA TYR A 12 -9.45 9.48 11.30
C TYR A 12 -9.62 9.15 9.82
N GLN A 13 -10.13 10.10 9.01
CA GLN A 13 -10.35 9.90 7.58
C GLN A 13 -9.76 11.08 6.81
N THR A 14 -8.49 11.40 7.11
CA THR A 14 -7.73 12.47 6.48
C THR A 14 -6.31 11.99 6.26
N ALA A 15 -5.80 12.20 5.05
CA ALA A 15 -4.45 11.84 4.66
C ALA A 15 -3.76 12.97 3.89
N ALA A 16 -2.47 13.17 4.12
CA ALA A 16 -1.58 13.91 3.24
C ALA A 16 -1.19 13.06 2.05
N ILE A 17 -1.02 13.70 0.90
CA ILE A 17 -0.62 13.09 -0.36
C ILE A 17 0.82 13.48 -0.64
N PHE A 18 1.67 12.48 -0.87
CA PHE A 18 3.07 12.69 -1.22
C PHE A 18 3.36 12.20 -2.65
N CYS A 19 4.24 12.91 -3.33
CA CYS A 19 4.86 12.50 -4.57
C CYS A 19 6.37 12.60 -4.42
N GLU A 20 7.06 11.47 -4.53
CA GLU A 20 8.52 11.37 -4.35
C GLU A 20 9.04 12.06 -3.07
N GLY A 21 8.34 11.88 -1.96
CA GLY A 21 8.71 12.43 -0.65
C GLY A 21 8.31 13.89 -0.40
N GLU A 22 7.72 14.58 -1.39
CA GLU A 22 7.18 15.94 -1.22
C GLU A 22 5.66 15.90 -1.00
N GLU A 23 5.16 16.58 0.04
CA GLU A 23 3.71 16.75 0.23
C GLU A 23 3.15 17.63 -0.90
N ILE A 24 2.21 17.08 -1.65
CA ILE A 24 1.57 17.77 -2.77
C ILE A 24 0.13 18.14 -2.50
N GLY A 25 -0.46 17.67 -1.42
CA GLY A 25 -1.85 17.94 -1.08
C GLY A 25 -2.39 17.06 0.02
N TYR A 26 -3.69 17.04 0.14
CA TYR A 26 -4.40 16.23 1.13
C TYR A 26 -5.76 15.78 0.60
N LEU A 27 -6.29 14.72 1.21
CA LEU A 27 -7.66 14.29 1.00
C LEU A 27 -8.30 13.89 2.34
N GLY A 28 -9.62 13.96 2.41
CA GLY A 28 -10.32 13.51 3.60
C GLY A 28 -11.82 13.71 3.55
N LYS A 29 -12.51 13.08 4.50
CA LYS A 29 -13.94 13.28 4.73
C LYS A 29 -14.16 14.59 5.48
N VAL A 30 -15.16 15.35 5.08
CA VAL A 30 -15.58 16.59 5.81
C VAL A 30 -16.14 16.19 7.17
N LYS A 31 -15.89 17.01 8.20
CA LYS A 31 -16.45 16.79 9.55
C LYS A 31 -17.98 16.82 9.51
N TYR A 32 -18.58 15.92 10.32
CA TYR A 32 -20.02 15.79 10.40
C TYR A 32 -20.71 17.10 10.79
N GLU A 33 -20.13 17.89 11.71
CA GLU A 33 -20.69 19.17 12.17
C GLU A 33 -20.86 20.14 11.00
N ILE A 34 -19.85 20.25 10.14
CA ILE A 34 -19.89 21.13 8.96
C ILE A 34 -20.94 20.63 7.95
N MET A 35 -20.98 19.32 7.69
CA MET A 35 -21.97 18.74 6.77
C MET A 35 -23.40 18.98 7.27
N LYS A 36 -23.59 18.88 8.58
CA LYS A 36 -24.91 19.14 9.21
C LYS A 36 -25.33 20.60 9.10
N ASP A 37 -24.40 21.54 9.36
CA ASP A 37 -24.67 22.99 9.28
C ASP A 37 -25.03 23.42 7.84
N GLU A 38 -24.41 22.78 6.84
CA GLU A 38 -24.69 22.99 5.41
C GLU A 38 -25.86 22.13 4.87
N ALA A 39 -26.60 21.44 5.77
CA ALA A 39 -27.73 20.58 5.44
C ALA A 39 -27.39 19.47 4.40
N MET A 40 -26.16 19.02 4.36
CA MET A 40 -25.72 17.92 3.50
C MET A 40 -26.28 16.59 4.03
N ARG A 41 -26.85 15.78 3.14
CA ARG A 41 -27.49 14.50 3.50
C ARG A 41 -26.53 13.30 3.42
N GLU A 42 -25.47 13.45 2.65
CA GLU A 42 -24.49 12.38 2.37
C GLU A 42 -23.09 12.81 2.76
N ASP A 43 -22.21 11.83 2.93
CA ASP A 43 -20.81 12.06 3.24
C ASP A 43 -20.12 12.83 2.10
N ALA A 44 -19.41 13.91 2.44
CA ALA A 44 -18.63 14.68 1.51
C ALA A 44 -17.13 14.44 1.71
N TYR A 45 -16.41 14.32 0.62
CA TYR A 45 -14.97 14.14 0.61
C TYR A 45 -14.32 15.28 -0.18
N VAL A 46 -13.18 15.74 0.30
CA VAL A 46 -12.40 16.83 -0.31
C VAL A 46 -11.03 16.31 -0.69
N LEU A 47 -10.58 16.70 -1.87
CA LEU A 47 -9.22 16.53 -2.36
C LEU A 47 -8.69 17.92 -2.75
N GLU A 48 -7.53 18.31 -2.21
CA GLU A 48 -6.80 19.51 -2.62
C GLU A 48 -5.37 19.14 -3.00
N ILE A 49 -4.93 19.55 -4.19
CA ILE A 49 -3.58 19.30 -4.70
C ILE A 49 -2.97 20.62 -5.19
N SER A 50 -1.71 20.84 -4.83
CA SER A 50 -0.94 22.00 -5.30
C SER A 50 -0.58 21.82 -6.80
N MET A 51 -1.15 22.66 -7.64
CA MET A 51 -0.80 22.68 -9.07
C MET A 51 0.69 22.98 -9.30
N LYS A 52 1.26 23.89 -8.46
CA LYS A 52 2.69 24.18 -8.51
C LYS A 52 3.58 22.97 -8.20
N ALA A 53 3.12 22.11 -7.29
CA ALA A 53 3.83 20.85 -7.01
C ALA A 53 3.70 19.88 -8.19
N LEU A 54 2.52 19.78 -8.82
CA LEU A 54 2.30 18.93 -9.99
C LEU A 54 3.13 19.36 -11.21
N GLU A 55 3.37 20.67 -11.41
CA GLU A 55 4.21 21.15 -12.52
C GLU A 55 5.61 20.54 -12.54
N LYS A 56 6.18 20.22 -11.38
CA LYS A 56 7.50 19.56 -11.27
C LYS A 56 7.52 18.17 -11.93
N TRP A 57 6.37 17.53 -11.97
CA TRP A 57 6.22 16.15 -12.46
C TRP A 57 5.60 16.09 -13.86
N TYR A 58 5.05 17.21 -14.33
CA TYR A 58 4.46 17.33 -15.66
C TYR A 58 5.53 17.27 -16.75
N GLY A 59 5.24 16.54 -17.82
CA GLY A 59 6.11 16.50 -19.00
C GLY A 59 7.32 15.58 -18.91
N LYS A 60 7.47 14.79 -17.86
CA LYS A 60 8.45 13.69 -17.86
C LYS A 60 8.06 12.71 -18.96
N ALA A 61 8.94 12.55 -19.95
CA ALA A 61 8.71 11.58 -21.03
C ALA A 61 8.59 10.17 -20.44
N PRO A 62 7.62 9.37 -20.87
CA PRO A 62 7.55 7.97 -20.46
C PRO A 62 8.81 7.24 -20.93
N VAL A 63 9.47 6.53 -19.99
CA VAL A 63 10.61 5.68 -20.31
C VAL A 63 10.07 4.36 -20.85
N PHE A 64 10.54 3.96 -22.01
CA PHE A 64 10.18 2.65 -22.56
C PHE A 64 10.80 1.55 -21.69
N GLU A 65 9.96 0.72 -21.12
CA GLU A 65 10.38 -0.51 -20.46
C GLU A 65 10.12 -1.69 -21.41
N PRO A 66 11.16 -2.47 -21.78
CA PRO A 66 10.98 -3.64 -22.61
C PRO A 66 10.11 -4.68 -21.90
N LEU A 67 9.23 -5.34 -22.65
CA LEU A 67 8.43 -6.42 -22.11
C LEU A 67 9.35 -7.52 -21.54
N PRO A 68 9.03 -8.08 -20.37
CA PRO A 68 9.81 -9.17 -19.80
C PRO A 68 9.79 -10.37 -20.75
N LYS A 69 10.97 -10.99 -20.98
CA LYS A 69 11.11 -12.18 -21.84
C LYS A 69 10.44 -13.43 -21.25
N PHE A 70 10.27 -13.47 -19.94
CA PHE A 70 9.71 -14.58 -19.19
C PHE A 70 8.44 -14.15 -18.44
N ALA A 71 7.56 -15.13 -18.23
CA ALA A 71 6.36 -14.92 -17.45
C ALA A 71 6.70 -14.50 -16.02
N GLU A 72 5.92 -13.55 -15.51
CA GLU A 72 5.99 -13.13 -14.11
C GLU A 72 5.40 -14.21 -13.21
N GLU A 73 6.05 -14.44 -12.08
CA GLU A 73 5.54 -15.34 -11.05
C GLU A 73 4.77 -14.54 -10.00
N LYS A 74 3.58 -15.01 -9.61
CA LYS A 74 2.73 -14.36 -8.61
C LYS A 74 2.52 -15.30 -7.42
N ARG A 75 2.48 -14.70 -6.23
CA ARG A 75 2.13 -15.38 -4.98
C ARG A 75 1.20 -14.51 -4.18
N ASP A 76 0.12 -15.12 -3.70
CA ASP A 76 -0.81 -14.47 -2.79
C ASP A 76 -0.41 -14.77 -1.35
N LEU A 77 -0.33 -13.73 -0.54
CA LEU A 77 0.06 -13.78 0.86
C LEU A 77 -1.04 -13.16 1.71
N ALA A 78 -1.76 -13.97 2.46
CA ALA A 78 -2.68 -13.48 3.49
C ALA A 78 -1.91 -13.32 4.81
N LEU A 79 -1.76 -12.10 5.28
CA LEU A 79 -0.90 -11.73 6.40
C LEU A 79 -1.74 -11.22 7.57
N VAL A 80 -1.48 -11.74 8.79
CA VAL A 80 -2.11 -11.28 10.03
C VAL A 80 -1.17 -10.36 10.77
N MET A 81 -1.68 -9.20 11.19
CA MET A 81 -0.89 -8.13 11.81
C MET A 81 -1.70 -7.31 12.79
N ASP A 82 -1.03 -6.49 13.59
CA ASP A 82 -1.68 -5.50 14.45
C ASP A 82 -2.40 -4.42 13.62
N LYS A 83 -3.50 -3.87 14.13
CA LYS A 83 -4.35 -2.92 13.40
C LYS A 83 -3.67 -1.60 13.04
N ASP A 84 -2.66 -1.19 13.79
CA ASP A 84 -1.89 0.04 13.58
C ASP A 84 -0.88 -0.06 12.44
N ILE A 85 -0.49 -1.28 12.03
CA ILE A 85 0.43 -1.48 10.90
C ILE A 85 -0.27 -1.09 9.60
N THR A 86 0.32 -0.14 8.87
CA THR A 86 -0.23 0.36 7.61
C THR A 86 0.12 -0.53 6.42
N CYS A 87 -0.70 -0.46 5.37
CA CYS A 87 -0.43 -1.16 4.11
C CYS A 87 0.94 -0.77 3.54
N GLY A 88 1.27 0.53 3.52
CA GLY A 88 2.56 1.03 3.01
C GLY A 88 3.75 0.43 3.74
N GLN A 89 3.70 0.32 5.08
CA GLN A 89 4.78 -0.32 5.85
C GLN A 89 5.01 -1.78 5.46
N VAL A 90 3.92 -2.51 5.17
CA VAL A 90 4.01 -3.91 4.72
C VAL A 90 4.59 -3.98 3.31
N GLU A 91 4.11 -3.14 2.39
CA GLU A 91 4.62 -3.09 1.01
C GLU A 91 6.10 -2.74 0.96
N ASP A 92 6.54 -1.73 1.72
CA ASP A 92 7.94 -1.31 1.78
C ASP A 92 8.83 -2.44 2.32
N CYS A 93 8.40 -3.10 3.40
CA CYS A 93 9.12 -4.24 3.97
C CYS A 93 9.23 -5.42 2.98
N ILE A 94 8.18 -5.70 2.19
CA ILE A 94 8.20 -6.74 1.15
C ILE A 94 9.21 -6.37 0.06
N ARG A 95 9.22 -5.12 -0.42
CA ARG A 95 10.15 -4.64 -1.46
C ARG A 95 11.60 -4.66 -0.98
N GLU A 96 11.84 -4.21 0.25
CA GLU A 96 13.18 -4.23 0.86
C GLU A 96 13.71 -5.66 1.07
N ALA A 97 12.84 -6.61 1.40
CA ALA A 97 13.24 -7.99 1.63
C ALA A 97 13.72 -8.70 0.35
N CYS A 98 13.23 -8.30 -0.84
CA CYS A 98 13.54 -8.98 -2.09
C CYS A 98 13.57 -8.01 -3.28
N ALA A 99 14.75 -7.81 -3.87
CA ALA A 99 14.96 -6.94 -5.02
C ALA A 99 14.26 -7.42 -6.32
N PHE A 100 13.73 -8.65 -6.34
CA PHE A 100 12.99 -9.21 -7.48
C PHE A 100 11.49 -8.98 -7.41
N VAL A 101 11.00 -8.32 -6.36
CA VAL A 101 9.60 -7.89 -6.26
C VAL A 101 9.39 -6.72 -7.22
N LYS A 102 8.55 -6.94 -8.23
CA LYS A 102 8.14 -5.92 -9.20
C LYS A 102 6.96 -5.12 -8.67
N GLU A 103 5.96 -5.82 -8.17
CA GLU A 103 4.71 -5.22 -7.73
C GLU A 103 4.18 -5.91 -6.48
N VAL A 104 3.56 -5.12 -5.61
CA VAL A 104 2.81 -5.61 -4.45
C VAL A 104 1.45 -4.95 -4.52
N THR A 105 0.39 -5.74 -4.57
CA THR A 105 -0.99 -5.26 -4.69
C THR A 105 -1.83 -5.79 -3.55
N LEU A 106 -2.37 -4.89 -2.72
CA LEU A 106 -3.38 -5.25 -1.71
C LEU A 106 -4.70 -5.53 -2.43
N PHE A 107 -5.32 -6.68 -2.17
CA PHE A 107 -6.62 -7.03 -2.77
C PHE A 107 -7.73 -7.33 -1.75
N ASP A 108 -7.37 -7.60 -0.47
CA ASP A 108 -8.37 -7.83 0.58
C ASP A 108 -7.88 -7.35 1.94
N VAL A 109 -8.81 -6.82 2.75
CA VAL A 109 -8.60 -6.48 4.16
C VAL A 109 -9.75 -7.08 4.96
N TYR A 110 -9.42 -7.94 5.92
CA TYR A 110 -10.40 -8.62 6.74
C TYR A 110 -10.20 -8.31 8.22
N GLU A 111 -11.29 -7.91 8.88
CA GLU A 111 -11.39 -7.79 10.33
C GLU A 111 -12.63 -8.55 10.77
N GLY A 112 -12.50 -9.60 11.56
CA GLY A 112 -13.64 -10.39 11.97
C GLY A 112 -13.32 -11.53 12.93
N LYS A 113 -14.33 -12.33 13.26
CA LYS A 113 -14.32 -13.34 14.33
C LYS A 113 -13.21 -14.41 14.24
N GLN A 114 -12.57 -14.56 13.08
CA GLN A 114 -11.50 -15.55 12.88
C GLN A 114 -10.10 -15.00 13.21
N ILE A 115 -10.02 -13.75 13.61
CA ILE A 115 -8.78 -13.05 13.92
C ILE A 115 -8.96 -12.36 15.27
N ALA A 116 -7.91 -12.21 16.07
CA ALA A 116 -7.95 -11.50 17.34
C ALA A 116 -8.47 -10.06 17.16
N GLU A 117 -9.19 -9.52 18.14
CA GLU A 117 -9.86 -8.22 18.05
C GLU A 117 -8.91 -7.04 17.80
N ASP A 118 -7.65 -7.17 18.22
CA ASP A 118 -6.56 -6.20 18.05
C ASP A 118 -5.81 -6.36 16.72
N LYS A 119 -6.17 -7.37 15.91
CA LYS A 119 -5.49 -7.70 14.65
C LYS A 119 -6.40 -7.51 13.43
N LYS A 120 -5.76 -7.40 12.28
CA LYS A 120 -6.38 -7.45 10.95
C LYS A 120 -5.59 -8.41 10.05
N SER A 121 -6.24 -8.89 9.01
CA SER A 121 -5.59 -9.60 7.91
C SER A 121 -5.59 -8.74 6.67
N MET A 122 -4.43 -8.62 6.03
CA MET A 122 -4.30 -8.03 4.70
C MET A 122 -3.80 -9.07 3.72
N ALA A 123 -4.42 -9.17 2.56
CA ALA A 123 -4.04 -10.11 1.52
C ALA A 123 -3.41 -9.36 0.34
N PHE A 124 -2.20 -9.77 0.00
CA PHE A 124 -1.38 -9.16 -1.04
C PHE A 124 -1.06 -10.16 -2.15
N THR A 125 -1.16 -9.72 -3.40
CA THR A 125 -0.50 -10.38 -4.53
C THR A 125 0.89 -9.78 -4.70
N VAL A 126 1.91 -10.61 -4.56
CA VAL A 126 3.32 -10.23 -4.82
C VAL A 126 3.73 -10.77 -6.18
N THR A 127 4.09 -9.87 -7.09
CA THR A 127 4.56 -10.19 -8.44
C THR A 127 6.08 -10.13 -8.47
N PHE A 128 6.70 -11.23 -8.90
CA PHE A 128 8.15 -11.35 -9.03
C PHE A 128 8.54 -11.31 -10.51
N ALA A 129 9.51 -10.47 -10.85
CA ALA A 129 10.10 -10.39 -12.17
C ALA A 129 11.61 -10.25 -12.08
N THR A 130 12.33 -10.85 -13.05
CA THR A 130 13.78 -10.74 -13.15
C THR A 130 14.15 -9.99 -14.42
N PRO A 131 15.10 -9.06 -14.36
CA PRO A 131 15.71 -8.47 -15.56
C PRO A 131 16.66 -9.43 -16.29
N LYS A 132 16.99 -10.57 -15.68
CA LYS A 132 17.92 -11.57 -16.25
C LYS A 132 17.24 -12.39 -17.33
N GLU A 133 18.03 -12.98 -18.22
CA GLU A 133 17.55 -13.82 -19.34
C GLU A 133 17.13 -15.25 -18.91
N GLU A 134 16.96 -15.48 -17.62
CA GLU A 134 16.60 -16.78 -17.07
C GLU A 134 15.25 -16.72 -16.34
N ALA A 135 14.39 -17.69 -16.62
CA ALA A 135 13.13 -17.85 -15.88
C ALA A 135 13.38 -18.25 -14.43
N PHE A 136 12.52 -17.80 -13.51
CA PHE A 136 12.54 -18.32 -12.14
C PHE A 136 12.05 -19.77 -12.11
N GLY A 137 12.79 -20.64 -11.40
CA GLY A 137 12.21 -21.89 -10.92
C GLY A 137 11.24 -21.63 -9.77
N ALA A 138 10.21 -22.48 -9.65
CA ALA A 138 9.23 -22.38 -8.55
C ALA A 138 9.90 -22.36 -7.17
N ASP A 139 10.90 -23.20 -6.94
CA ASP A 139 11.68 -23.27 -5.70
C ASP A 139 12.39 -21.95 -5.35
N THR A 140 12.82 -21.21 -6.37
CA THR A 140 13.47 -19.90 -6.21
C THR A 140 12.49 -18.87 -5.65
N VAL A 141 11.29 -18.81 -6.22
CA VAL A 141 10.24 -17.88 -5.78
C VAL A 141 9.77 -18.21 -4.37
N ASP A 142 9.61 -19.49 -4.05
CA ASP A 142 9.25 -19.94 -2.70
C ASP A 142 10.34 -19.60 -1.67
N GLY A 143 11.61 -19.59 -2.09
CA GLY A 143 12.72 -19.09 -1.30
C GLY A 143 12.60 -17.59 -1.01
N TYR A 144 12.20 -16.79 -2.00
CA TYR A 144 11.95 -15.34 -1.80
C TYR A 144 10.77 -15.09 -0.87
N VAL A 145 9.67 -15.83 -1.03
CA VAL A 145 8.52 -15.75 -0.12
C VAL A 145 8.93 -16.05 1.33
N LYS A 146 9.70 -17.11 1.56
CA LYS A 146 10.22 -17.43 2.91
C LYS A 146 11.06 -16.29 3.49
N LYS A 147 11.89 -15.64 2.67
CA LYS A 147 12.71 -14.49 3.09
C LYS A 147 11.83 -13.30 3.45
N ILE A 148 10.81 -13.00 2.64
CA ILE A 148 9.83 -11.93 2.89
C ILE A 148 9.09 -12.18 4.20
N LEU A 149 8.52 -13.36 4.40
CA LEU A 149 7.80 -13.73 5.62
C LEU A 149 8.69 -13.63 6.88
N LYS A 150 9.95 -14.06 6.77
CA LYS A 150 10.93 -13.94 7.86
C LYS A 150 11.20 -12.48 8.21
N GLN A 151 11.32 -11.59 7.21
CA GLN A 151 11.55 -10.17 7.43
C GLN A 151 10.32 -9.51 8.06
N LEU A 152 9.12 -9.77 7.55
CA LEU A 152 7.86 -9.28 8.09
C LEU A 152 7.65 -9.72 9.56
N GLY A 153 7.90 -10.98 9.85
CA GLY A 153 7.83 -11.53 11.21
C GLY A 153 8.83 -10.84 12.16
N LYS A 154 10.06 -10.61 11.70
CA LYS A 154 11.10 -9.96 12.50
C LYS A 154 10.81 -8.48 12.77
N THR A 155 10.29 -7.75 11.78
CA THR A 155 10.12 -6.29 11.85
C THR A 155 8.82 -5.91 12.56
N TYR A 156 7.73 -6.64 12.28
CA TYR A 156 6.38 -6.27 12.70
C TYR A 156 5.62 -7.39 13.43
N GLY A 157 6.22 -8.56 13.63
CA GLY A 157 5.49 -9.70 14.20
C GLY A 157 4.37 -10.25 13.30
N ILE A 158 4.46 -10.00 11.98
CA ILE A 158 3.45 -10.40 11.00
C ILE A 158 3.57 -11.90 10.72
N GLU A 159 2.45 -12.59 10.71
CA GLU A 159 2.35 -14.02 10.44
C GLU A 159 1.49 -14.31 9.21
N LEU A 160 1.78 -15.44 8.54
CA LEU A 160 0.91 -15.91 7.46
C LEU A 160 -0.39 -16.45 8.08
N ARG A 161 -1.52 -16.05 7.50
CA ARG A 161 -2.83 -16.58 7.92
C ARG A 161 -2.91 -18.06 7.51
N SER A 162 -3.15 -18.94 8.50
CA SER A 162 -3.39 -20.37 8.31
C SER A 162 -4.84 -20.65 7.88
#